data_4c10bdf4a42113e0fa5179ce4eafcd7c
#
_entry.id   4c10bdf4a42113e0fa5179ce4eafcd7c
#
_cell.length_a   1.000
_cell.length_b   1.000
_cell.length_c   1.000
_cell.angle_alpha   90.00
_cell.angle_beta   90.00
_cell.angle_gamma   90.00
#
_symmetry.space_group_name_H-M   'P 1'
#
loop_
_entity.id
_entity.type
_entity.pdbx_description
1 polymer ?
#
loop_
_entity_poly.entity_id
_entity_poly.type
_entity_poly.pdbx_seq_one_letter_code
_entity_poly.pdbx_strand_id
1 'polypeptide(L)'
;MNWRALTTGQSGIGRITHFDPSAFASQIAGEVKHFDPLQFVEKKDVKKMDIFIQYAIAASQFAMDDAKLPITQESAPGIGVFLGSGIGGFSTIEREHEALLAGGPRRISPFFIPSAIINLAAGQVSIRFGAKGPNLATCTA
;
A
#
# COMPACT_ATOMS: atom_id res chain seq x y z
N MET A 1 14.13 14.57 -1.41
CA MET A 1 14.53 14.25 -0.02
C MET A 1 15.30 12.93 0.08
N ASN A 2 14.79 11.82 -0.49
CA ASN A 2 15.44 10.50 -0.40
C ASN A 2 16.86 10.44 -1.01
N TRP A 3 17.08 11.04 -2.19
CA TRP A 3 18.39 11.04 -2.84
C TRP A 3 19.47 11.65 -1.98
N ARG A 4 19.19 12.79 -1.34
CA ARG A 4 20.12 13.43 -0.42
C ARG A 4 20.47 12.54 0.78
N ALA A 5 19.47 11.89 1.39
CA ALA A 5 19.69 10.97 2.50
C ALA A 5 20.56 9.78 2.10
N LEU A 6 20.31 9.20 0.92
CA LEU A 6 21.13 8.10 0.37
C LEU A 6 22.58 8.53 0.15
N THR A 7 22.81 9.69 -0.51
CA THR A 7 24.17 10.17 -0.84
C THR A 7 24.94 10.65 0.38
N THR A 8 24.26 11.02 1.47
CA THR A 8 24.89 11.43 2.74
C THR A 8 24.94 10.32 3.79
N GLY A 9 24.52 9.10 3.46
CA GLY A 9 24.55 7.96 4.38
C GLY A 9 23.57 8.09 5.56
N GLN A 10 22.49 8.86 5.42
CA GLN A 10 21.50 8.99 6.48
C GLN A 10 20.62 7.74 6.54
N SER A 11 20.62 7.05 7.68
CA SER A 11 19.74 5.90 7.91
C SER A 11 18.28 6.33 8.03
N GLY A 12 17.40 5.57 7.35
CA GLY A 12 15.95 5.66 7.55
C GLY A 12 15.43 4.75 8.68
N ILE A 13 16.32 3.97 9.30
CA ILE A 13 15.94 3.07 10.40
C ILE A 13 15.88 3.85 11.71
N GLY A 14 14.84 3.62 12.48
CA GLY A 14 14.64 4.22 13.78
C GLY A 14 13.85 3.31 14.72
N ARG A 15 13.62 3.75 15.95
CA ARG A 15 12.74 3.01 16.87
C ARG A 15 11.33 2.94 16.28
N ILE A 16 10.70 1.77 16.39
CA ILE A 16 9.32 1.52 15.96
C ILE A 16 8.37 2.47 16.72
N THR A 17 7.48 3.14 16.00
CA THR A 17 6.49 4.09 16.55
C THR A 17 5.04 3.65 16.34
N HIS A 18 4.78 2.66 15.50
CA HIS A 18 3.44 2.16 15.21
C HIS A 18 2.82 1.35 16.36
N PHE A 19 3.66 0.75 17.22
CA PHE A 19 3.25 0.01 18.41
C PHE A 19 4.36 0.06 19.47
N ASP A 20 4.11 -0.43 20.67
CA ASP A 20 5.15 -0.57 21.70
C ASP A 20 6.04 -1.79 21.42
N PRO A 21 7.30 -1.60 20.98
CA PRO A 21 8.19 -2.70 20.64
C PRO A 21 8.99 -3.22 21.83
N SER A 22 8.74 -2.77 23.06
CA SER A 22 9.59 -3.05 24.23
C SER A 22 9.73 -4.53 24.55
N ALA A 23 8.70 -5.34 24.25
CA ALA A 23 8.70 -6.78 24.46
C ALA A 23 9.39 -7.58 23.32
N PHE A 24 9.82 -6.93 22.25
CA PHE A 24 10.40 -7.59 21.09
C PHE A 24 11.93 -7.50 21.07
N ALA A 25 12.58 -8.53 20.56
CA ALA A 25 14.04 -8.57 20.42
C ALA A 25 14.54 -7.48 19.45
N SER A 26 13.80 -7.21 18.38
CA SER A 26 14.05 -6.08 17.46
C SER A 26 13.06 -4.95 17.73
N GLN A 27 13.58 -3.76 18.00
CA GLN A 27 12.80 -2.57 18.32
C GLN A 27 12.94 -1.46 17.29
N ILE A 28 13.59 -1.75 16.17
CA ILE A 28 13.87 -0.78 15.11
C ILE A 28 13.27 -1.25 13.77
N ALA A 29 12.82 -0.29 12.97
CA ALA A 29 12.33 -0.53 11.62
C ALA A 29 12.52 0.71 10.73
N GLY A 30 12.39 0.51 9.42
CA GLY A 30 12.20 1.59 8.46
C GLY A 30 10.71 1.89 8.33
N GLU A 31 10.28 3.04 8.83
CA GLU A 31 8.89 3.48 8.75
C GLU A 31 8.73 4.62 7.74
N VAL A 32 7.64 4.61 6.98
CA VAL A 32 7.26 5.75 6.12
C VAL A 32 6.66 6.83 7.01
N LYS A 33 7.41 7.93 7.17
CA LYS A 33 7.02 9.05 8.04
C LYS A 33 6.25 10.11 7.27
N HIS A 34 5.28 10.74 7.94
CA HIS A 34 4.51 11.88 7.42
C HIS A 34 3.74 11.57 6.11
N PHE A 35 3.32 10.33 5.95
CA PHE A 35 2.47 9.97 4.82
C PHE A 35 1.04 10.45 5.05
N ASP A 36 0.56 11.29 4.14
CA ASP A 36 -0.84 11.71 4.12
C ASP A 36 -1.54 11.07 2.93
N PRO A 37 -2.40 10.06 3.15
CA PRO A 37 -3.10 9.37 2.09
C PRO A 37 -4.06 10.26 1.31
N LEU A 38 -4.55 11.36 1.92
CA LEU A 38 -5.52 12.26 1.27
C LEU A 38 -4.93 13.01 0.08
N GLN A 39 -3.61 13.05 -0.05
CA GLN A 39 -2.94 13.59 -1.23
C GLN A 39 -3.11 12.69 -2.47
N PHE A 40 -3.40 11.41 -2.26
CA PHE A 40 -3.41 10.39 -3.32
C PHE A 40 -4.74 9.65 -3.44
N VAL A 41 -5.50 9.54 -2.36
CA VAL A 41 -6.71 8.73 -2.27
C VAL A 41 -7.85 9.57 -1.70
N GLU A 42 -9.05 9.46 -2.27
CA GLU A 42 -10.21 10.15 -1.73
C GLU A 42 -10.55 9.63 -0.31
N LYS A 43 -10.97 10.55 0.57
CA LYS A 43 -11.28 10.25 1.98
C LYS A 43 -12.24 9.06 2.16
N LYS A 44 -13.22 8.91 1.25
CA LYS A 44 -14.19 7.80 1.29
C LYS A 44 -13.57 6.44 1.00
N ASP A 45 -12.43 6.41 0.28
CA ASP A 45 -11.76 5.19 -0.16
C ASP A 45 -10.57 4.81 0.73
N VAL A 46 -10.01 5.75 1.50
CA VAL A 46 -8.93 5.47 2.47
C VAL A 46 -9.29 4.32 3.41
N LYS A 47 -10.54 4.28 3.91
CA LYS A 47 -11.01 3.24 4.83
C LYS A 47 -11.25 1.87 4.18
N LYS A 48 -11.24 1.80 2.84
CA LYS A 48 -11.46 0.58 2.07
C LYS A 48 -10.16 -0.07 1.60
N MET A 49 -9.02 0.52 1.93
CA MET A 49 -7.69 0.10 1.49
C MET A 49 -6.74 0.08 2.67
N ASP A 50 -6.02 -1.03 2.86
CA ASP A 50 -4.91 -1.05 3.79
C ASP A 50 -3.79 -0.11 3.33
N ILE A 51 -2.91 0.28 4.24
CA ILE A 51 -1.85 1.26 4.00
C ILE A 51 -0.92 0.86 2.85
N PHE A 52 -0.66 -0.45 2.65
CA PHE A 52 0.22 -0.90 1.55
C PHE A 52 -0.36 -0.57 0.17
N ILE A 53 -1.69 -0.61 0.01
CA ILE A 53 -2.37 -0.19 -1.23
C ILE A 53 -2.22 1.32 -1.42
N GLN A 54 -2.37 2.09 -0.34
CA GLN A 54 -2.22 3.55 -0.38
C GLN A 54 -0.79 3.94 -0.76
N TYR A 55 0.23 3.24 -0.26
CA TYR A 55 1.62 3.42 -0.68
C TYR A 55 1.83 3.07 -2.15
N ALA A 56 1.22 1.97 -2.63
CA ALA A 56 1.31 1.57 -4.03
C ALA A 56 0.72 2.64 -4.96
N ILE A 57 -0.43 3.21 -4.62
CA ILE A 57 -1.06 4.31 -5.37
C ILE A 57 -0.15 5.54 -5.38
N ALA A 58 0.38 5.95 -4.23
CA ALA A 58 1.25 7.11 -4.13
C ALA A 58 2.55 6.94 -4.93
N ALA A 59 3.20 5.79 -4.82
CA ALA A 59 4.41 5.48 -5.58
C ALA A 59 4.15 5.43 -7.08
N SER A 60 3.00 4.87 -7.49
CA SER A 60 2.58 4.85 -8.89
C SER A 60 2.29 6.26 -9.42
N GLN A 61 1.68 7.13 -8.60
CA GLN A 61 1.47 8.53 -8.98
C GLN A 61 2.81 9.23 -9.26
N PHE A 62 3.78 9.10 -8.34
CA PHE A 62 5.10 9.69 -8.54
C PHE A 62 5.79 9.14 -9.80
N ALA A 63 5.70 7.84 -10.06
CA ALA A 63 6.29 7.21 -11.24
C ALA A 63 5.63 7.72 -12.54
N MET A 64 4.31 7.85 -12.56
CA MET A 64 3.56 8.36 -13.71
C MET A 64 3.89 9.83 -14.00
N ASP A 65 3.97 10.65 -12.94
CA ASP A 65 4.30 12.07 -13.05
C ASP A 65 5.73 12.27 -13.56
N ASP A 66 6.70 11.48 -13.08
CA ASP A 66 8.09 11.54 -13.51
C ASP A 66 8.25 11.06 -14.96
N ALA A 67 7.59 9.97 -15.32
CA ALA A 67 7.59 9.42 -16.67
C ALA A 67 6.85 10.31 -17.69
N LYS A 68 6.00 11.22 -17.22
CA LYS A 68 5.08 12.01 -18.07
C LYS A 68 4.28 11.12 -19.03
N LEU A 69 3.84 9.97 -18.53
CA LEU A 69 3.15 8.93 -19.30
C LEU A 69 1.62 9.11 -19.18
N PRO A 70 0.95 9.71 -20.15
CA PRO A 70 -0.49 9.73 -20.17
C PRO A 70 -1.02 8.35 -20.59
N ILE A 71 -1.96 7.80 -19.80
CA ILE A 71 -2.68 6.60 -20.21
C ILE A 71 -3.94 7.04 -20.96
N THR A 72 -3.95 6.83 -22.25
CA THR A 72 -5.07 7.12 -23.14
C THR A 72 -5.92 5.87 -23.36
N GLN A 73 -7.11 6.03 -23.94
CA GLN A 73 -7.97 4.90 -24.29
C GLN A 73 -7.28 3.91 -25.25
N GLU A 74 -6.42 4.43 -26.14
CA GLU A 74 -5.66 3.66 -27.10
C GLU A 74 -4.48 2.93 -26.46
N SER A 75 -3.71 3.60 -25.58
CA SER A 75 -2.51 3.02 -24.95
C SER A 75 -2.84 2.11 -23.76
N ALA A 76 -3.99 2.29 -23.11
CA ALA A 76 -4.37 1.57 -21.90
C ALA A 76 -4.24 0.04 -21.98
N PRO A 77 -4.64 -0.65 -23.08
CA PRO A 77 -4.49 -2.12 -23.18
C PRO A 77 -3.04 -2.60 -23.18
N GLY A 78 -2.09 -1.75 -23.60
CA GLY A 78 -0.66 -2.04 -23.62
C GLY A 78 0.06 -1.74 -22.29
N ILE A 79 -0.62 -1.15 -21.31
CA ILE A 79 0.00 -0.74 -20.04
C ILE A 79 -0.47 -1.66 -18.92
N GLY A 80 0.44 -2.51 -18.44
CA GLY A 80 0.23 -3.43 -17.32
C GLY A 80 0.68 -2.86 -15.99
N VAL A 81 0.21 -3.49 -14.90
CA VAL A 81 0.61 -3.15 -13.53
C VAL A 81 1.12 -4.40 -12.82
N PHE A 82 2.36 -4.33 -12.33
CA PHE A 82 3.03 -5.39 -11.59
C PHE A 82 3.50 -4.82 -10.25
N LEU A 83 2.98 -5.37 -9.16
CA LEU A 83 3.37 -4.94 -7.81
C LEU A 83 3.73 -6.15 -6.95
N GLY A 84 4.78 -5.98 -6.14
CA GLY A 84 5.18 -6.97 -5.14
C GLY A 84 4.74 -6.58 -3.75
N SER A 85 4.23 -7.54 -2.98
CA SER A 85 3.94 -7.39 -1.56
C SER A 85 4.11 -8.74 -0.86
N GLY A 86 4.82 -8.77 0.26
CA GLY A 86 5.08 -10.01 0.98
C GLY A 86 3.83 -10.62 1.61
N ILE A 87 2.99 -9.79 2.25
CA ILE A 87 1.83 -10.25 3.03
C ILE A 87 0.54 -9.53 2.62
N GLY A 88 0.66 -8.30 2.11
CA GLY A 88 -0.48 -7.43 1.87
C GLY A 88 -0.91 -6.65 3.11
N GLY A 89 -2.20 -6.57 3.37
CA GLY A 89 -2.79 -5.76 4.44
C GLY A 89 -2.75 -6.43 5.82
N PHE A 90 -1.56 -6.63 6.37
CA PHE A 90 -1.40 -7.30 7.67
C PHE A 90 -2.15 -6.58 8.79
N SER A 91 -2.08 -5.25 8.85
CA SER A 91 -2.81 -4.44 9.83
C SER A 91 -4.33 -4.58 9.71
N THR A 92 -4.82 -4.74 8.48
CA THR A 92 -6.25 -5.01 8.25
C THR A 92 -6.63 -6.41 8.73
N ILE A 93 -5.81 -7.43 8.49
CA ILE A 93 -6.05 -8.80 8.95
C ILE A 93 -6.14 -8.82 10.49
N GLU A 94 -5.21 -8.17 11.18
CA GLU A 94 -5.18 -8.08 12.64
C GLU A 94 -6.46 -7.41 13.17
N ARG A 95 -6.79 -6.24 12.67
CA ARG A 95 -7.99 -5.49 13.07
C ARG A 95 -9.28 -6.28 12.83
N GLU A 96 -9.43 -6.93 11.70
CA GLU A 96 -10.64 -7.70 11.39
C GLU A 96 -10.72 -9.00 12.22
N HIS A 97 -9.57 -9.59 12.57
CA HIS A 97 -9.51 -10.70 13.52
C HIS A 97 -9.96 -10.27 14.92
N GLU A 98 -9.50 -9.14 15.41
CA GLU A 98 -9.97 -8.58 16.68
C GLU A 98 -11.48 -8.30 16.66
N ALA A 99 -11.99 -7.72 15.57
CA ALA A 99 -13.41 -7.47 15.40
C ALA A 99 -14.25 -8.76 15.41
N LEU A 100 -13.73 -9.84 14.79
CA LEU A 100 -14.35 -11.16 14.82
C LEU A 100 -14.45 -11.72 16.25
N LEU A 101 -13.36 -11.65 16.99
CA LEU A 101 -13.31 -12.15 18.36
C LEU A 101 -14.22 -11.35 19.31
N ALA A 102 -14.27 -10.03 19.13
CA ALA A 102 -15.05 -9.13 19.98
C ALA A 102 -16.56 -9.18 19.74
N GLY A 103 -17.00 -9.47 18.52
CA GLY A 103 -18.42 -9.32 18.18
C GLY A 103 -18.96 -10.27 17.10
N GLY A 104 -18.17 -11.29 16.74
CA GLY A 104 -18.57 -12.32 15.78
C GLY A 104 -18.53 -11.88 14.33
N PRO A 105 -18.93 -12.76 13.37
CA PRO A 105 -18.70 -12.57 11.94
C PRO A 105 -19.41 -11.34 11.35
N ARG A 106 -20.46 -10.84 11.99
CA ARG A 106 -21.17 -9.62 11.53
C ARG A 106 -20.36 -8.33 11.72
N ARG A 107 -19.27 -8.38 12.45
CA ARG A 107 -18.39 -7.22 12.70
C ARG A 107 -17.29 -7.09 11.66
N ILE A 108 -17.06 -8.13 10.87
CA ILE A 108 -16.05 -8.11 9.80
C ILE A 108 -16.50 -7.17 8.70
N SER A 109 -15.58 -6.31 8.25
CA SER A 109 -15.84 -5.38 7.16
C SER A 109 -16.08 -6.12 5.83
N PRO A 110 -17.08 -5.72 5.02
CA PRO A 110 -17.23 -6.23 3.65
C PRO A 110 -16.04 -5.89 2.75
N PHE A 111 -15.23 -4.91 3.15
CA PHE A 111 -13.99 -4.54 2.47
C PHE A 111 -12.77 -5.29 2.98
N PHE A 112 -12.91 -6.26 3.90
CA PHE A 112 -11.78 -6.98 4.47
C PHE A 112 -10.89 -7.58 3.39
N ILE A 113 -11.43 -8.46 2.56
CA ILE A 113 -10.66 -9.11 1.50
C ILE A 113 -10.12 -8.09 0.48
N PRO A 114 -10.93 -7.19 -0.09
CA PRO A 114 -10.43 -6.18 -1.02
C PRO A 114 -9.33 -5.27 -0.46
N SER A 115 -9.30 -5.04 0.85
CA SER A 115 -8.26 -4.20 1.46
C SER A 115 -7.00 -4.97 1.85
N ALA A 116 -7.05 -6.30 1.99
CA ALA A 116 -5.97 -7.08 2.56
C ALA A 116 -5.14 -7.85 1.52
N ILE A 117 -5.75 -8.40 0.45
CA ILE A 117 -5.04 -9.28 -0.48
C ILE A 117 -4.09 -8.51 -1.41
N ILE A 118 -2.93 -9.12 -1.67
CA ILE A 118 -1.80 -8.46 -2.34
C ILE A 118 -2.10 -7.93 -3.75
N ASN A 119 -2.89 -8.68 -4.53
CA ASN A 119 -3.21 -8.30 -5.91
C ASN A 119 -4.11 -7.06 -6.02
N LEU A 120 -4.79 -6.68 -4.95
CA LEU A 120 -5.63 -5.47 -4.95
C LEU A 120 -4.79 -4.19 -4.99
N ALA A 121 -3.52 -4.19 -4.59
CA ALA A 121 -2.63 -3.06 -4.81
C ALA A 121 -2.48 -2.78 -6.32
N ALA A 122 -2.15 -3.81 -7.10
CA ALA A 122 -2.08 -3.68 -8.56
C ALA A 122 -3.45 -3.36 -9.18
N GLY A 123 -4.52 -3.96 -8.67
CA GLY A 123 -5.90 -3.69 -9.10
C GLY A 123 -6.31 -2.23 -8.89
N GLN A 124 -6.06 -1.67 -7.70
CA GLN A 124 -6.39 -0.28 -7.39
C GLN A 124 -5.57 0.72 -8.21
N VAL A 125 -4.29 0.42 -8.46
CA VAL A 125 -3.45 1.22 -9.36
C VAL A 125 -4.01 1.19 -10.78
N SER A 126 -4.38 0.02 -11.32
CA SER A 126 -5.01 -0.11 -12.63
C SER A 126 -6.30 0.71 -12.75
N ILE A 127 -7.17 0.61 -11.76
CA ILE A 127 -8.44 1.36 -11.73
C ILE A 127 -8.17 2.86 -11.72
N ARG A 128 -7.26 3.31 -10.86
CA ARG A 128 -6.97 4.72 -10.68
C ARG A 128 -6.36 5.38 -11.91
N PHE A 129 -5.45 4.71 -12.58
CA PHE A 129 -4.74 5.27 -13.74
C PHE A 129 -5.33 4.84 -15.08
N GLY A 130 -6.31 3.95 -15.06
CA GLY A 130 -6.96 3.47 -16.28
C GLY A 130 -6.11 2.48 -17.09
N ALA A 131 -5.09 1.85 -16.48
CA ALA A 131 -4.29 0.81 -17.11
C ALA A 131 -5.13 -0.46 -17.32
N LYS A 132 -5.15 -1.01 -18.53
CA LYS A 132 -5.98 -2.17 -18.91
C LYS A 132 -5.17 -3.36 -19.43
N GLY A 133 -3.85 -3.29 -19.36
CA GLY A 133 -2.95 -4.40 -19.67
C GLY A 133 -2.88 -5.44 -18.53
N PRO A 134 -1.93 -6.37 -18.59
CA PRO A 134 -1.78 -7.42 -17.57
C PRO A 134 -1.66 -6.84 -16.16
N ASN A 135 -2.37 -7.46 -15.21
CA ASN A 135 -2.38 -7.04 -13.81
C ASN A 135 -1.97 -8.21 -12.93
N LEU A 136 -0.82 -8.10 -12.30
CA LEU A 136 -0.21 -9.18 -11.52
C LEU A 136 0.35 -8.66 -10.19
N ALA A 137 0.35 -9.56 -9.20
CA ALA A 137 1.06 -9.35 -7.96
C ALA A 137 2.00 -10.53 -7.68
N THR A 138 3.17 -10.24 -7.11
CA THR A 138 4.14 -11.24 -6.68
C THR A 138 4.36 -11.18 -5.17
N CYS A 139 4.55 -12.33 -4.54
CA CYS A 139 4.81 -12.45 -3.11
C CYS A 139 5.95 -13.43 -2.80
N THR A 140 6.80 -13.71 -3.77
CA THR A 140 7.97 -14.57 -3.61
C THR A 140 9.19 -13.75 -3.17
N ALA A 141 9.91 -14.26 -2.21
CA ALA A 141 11.21 -13.75 -1.76
C ALA A 141 12.34 -14.70 -2.23
#